data_90e1672034ca1fdbad40bbaad7147f30
#
_entry.id   90e1672034ca1fdbad40bbaad7147f30
#
_cell.length_a   1.000
_cell.length_b   1.000
_cell.length_c   1.000
_cell.angle_alpha   90.00
_cell.angle_beta   90.00
_cell.angle_gamma   90.00
#
_symmetry.space_group_name_H-M   'P 1'
#
loop_
_entity.id
_entity.type
_entity.pdbx_description
1 polymer ?
#
loop_
_entity_poly.entity_id
_entity_poly.type
_entity_poly.pdbx_seq_one_letter_code
_entity_poly.pdbx_strand_id
1 'polypeptide(L)'
;MPTLTLAEAKGLPRWRRPAAMLFLMAAAMPIAFSTWSALLNNFVKEAAGFTGVEIGWLHTVREIPGFLAIGVIVILWAMREQVLAVMALALLGVTTALTAMFPSLGGILAITFLSSIGFHYFETVNQSLQLQWIDKRNAPQTLGWIVSIGSGASLLAYGLIMLTWKTFDLSYGIVYGISGGLTAAIAIFVALAYPQFEAPDPQLKHFVLRRRYWLYYALQFMSGARRQIFIVFAAFMMVERFGFEVHEVTALFLINFLANMLAAPFMGRAVARFGERRALVFEYVGLIGVFLAYGGVYFFGWGVAIAAALYVVDHLFFALAFALKTYFQKIASPGDIAPTAAVAFTINHIAAVFLPAALGYLWVRSPAAVFGLAAGMSFISLMLSLLIPRHPAPGHETVFAARAAVVAE
;
A
#
# COMPACT_ATOMS: atom_id res chain seq x y z
N MET A 1 27.63 11.96 -13.57
CA MET A 1 26.79 12.85 -14.37
C MET A 1 26.79 14.23 -13.72
N PRO A 2 26.64 15.33 -14.50
CA PRO A 2 26.56 16.67 -13.92
C PRO A 2 25.33 16.77 -13.00
N THR A 3 25.47 17.54 -11.94
CA THR A 3 24.37 17.91 -11.05
C THR A 3 23.78 19.22 -11.54
N LEU A 4 22.46 19.29 -11.68
CA LEU A 4 21.74 20.46 -12.15
C LEU A 4 20.76 20.94 -11.10
N THR A 5 20.63 22.24 -10.95
CA THR A 5 19.54 22.86 -10.20
C THR A 5 18.22 22.68 -10.95
N LEU A 6 17.09 22.80 -10.25
CA LEU A 6 15.76 22.73 -10.90
C LEU A 6 15.55 23.88 -11.92
N ALA A 7 16.23 25.01 -11.76
CA ALA A 7 16.21 26.13 -12.71
C ALA A 7 16.92 25.76 -14.01
N GLU A 8 18.11 25.21 -13.94
CA GLU A 8 18.87 24.73 -15.10
C GLU A 8 18.17 23.58 -15.83
N ALA A 9 17.50 22.70 -15.06
CA ALA A 9 16.71 21.60 -15.62
C ALA A 9 15.57 22.05 -16.54
N LYS A 10 15.07 23.29 -16.42
CA LYS A 10 14.08 23.87 -17.35
C LYS A 10 14.60 23.99 -18.77
N GLY A 11 15.91 24.14 -18.94
CA GLY A 11 16.59 24.19 -20.26
C GLY A 11 16.70 22.82 -20.94
N LEU A 12 16.50 21.71 -20.21
CA LEU A 12 16.54 20.37 -20.78
C LEU A 12 15.32 20.08 -21.67
N PRO A 13 15.45 19.17 -22.65
CA PRO A 13 14.31 18.61 -23.36
C PRO A 13 13.25 18.09 -22.39
N ARG A 14 11.97 18.22 -22.72
CA ARG A 14 10.85 17.86 -21.81
C ARG A 14 10.97 16.47 -21.22
N TRP A 15 11.40 15.50 -22.03
CA TRP A 15 11.55 14.10 -21.61
C TRP A 15 12.70 13.86 -20.62
N ARG A 16 13.65 14.80 -20.45
CA ARG A 16 14.78 14.72 -19.50
C ARG A 16 14.58 15.55 -18.23
N ARG A 17 13.44 16.19 -18.08
CA ARG A 17 13.11 17.01 -16.89
C ARG A 17 12.75 16.14 -15.68
N PRO A 18 12.87 16.66 -14.45
CA PRO A 18 12.52 15.93 -13.22
C PRO A 18 11.13 15.28 -13.26
N ALA A 19 10.10 16.00 -13.73
CA ALA A 19 8.74 15.45 -13.83
C ALA A 19 8.65 14.23 -14.75
N ALA A 20 9.37 14.22 -15.89
CA ALA A 20 9.39 13.07 -16.79
C ALA A 20 10.08 11.85 -16.17
N MET A 21 11.13 12.05 -15.38
CA MET A 21 11.77 11.00 -14.59
C MET A 21 10.77 10.42 -13.58
N LEU A 22 10.05 11.26 -12.84
CA LEU A 22 9.03 10.81 -11.88
C LEU A 22 7.91 10.02 -12.57
N PHE A 23 7.48 10.41 -13.77
CA PHE A 23 6.47 9.67 -14.56
C PHE A 23 6.96 8.28 -14.98
N LEU A 24 8.20 8.17 -15.44
CA LEU A 24 8.78 6.86 -15.80
C LEU A 24 8.89 5.95 -14.57
N MET A 25 9.34 6.47 -13.45
CA MET A 25 9.43 5.69 -12.19
C MET A 25 8.03 5.32 -11.67
N ALA A 26 7.05 6.21 -11.81
CA ALA A 26 5.66 5.93 -11.45
C ALA A 26 5.01 4.85 -12.31
N ALA A 27 5.43 4.67 -13.56
CA ALA A 27 5.00 3.54 -14.38
C ALA A 27 5.73 2.24 -14.03
N ALA A 28 7.03 2.31 -13.78
CA ALA A 28 7.90 1.14 -13.63
C ALA A 28 7.61 0.35 -12.34
N MET A 29 7.42 1.01 -11.20
CA MET A 29 7.19 0.33 -9.92
C MET A 29 5.92 -0.52 -9.94
N PRO A 30 4.75 0.00 -10.39
CA PRO A 30 3.53 -0.81 -10.45
C PRO A 30 3.61 -2.01 -11.40
N ILE A 31 4.39 -1.93 -12.48
CA ILE A 31 4.58 -3.09 -13.39
C ILE A 31 5.12 -4.29 -12.62
N ALA A 32 6.21 -4.12 -11.86
CA ALA A 32 6.78 -5.20 -11.05
C ALA A 32 5.83 -5.59 -9.90
N PHE A 33 5.34 -4.62 -9.13
CA PHE A 33 4.54 -4.88 -7.94
C PHE A 33 3.19 -5.53 -8.24
N SER A 34 2.47 -5.05 -9.26
CA SER A 34 1.18 -5.63 -9.65
C SER A 34 1.35 -7.05 -10.19
N THR A 35 2.40 -7.30 -10.97
CA THR A 35 2.71 -8.65 -11.45
C THR A 35 3.03 -9.58 -10.27
N TRP A 36 3.87 -9.15 -9.35
CA TRP A 36 4.18 -9.92 -8.14
C TRP A 36 2.89 -10.25 -7.36
N SER A 37 2.03 -9.27 -7.13
CA SER A 37 0.77 -9.45 -6.41
C SER A 37 -0.19 -10.41 -7.11
N ALA A 38 -0.30 -10.33 -8.44
CA ALA A 38 -1.18 -11.18 -9.23
C ALA A 38 -0.78 -12.65 -9.18
N LEU A 39 0.52 -12.94 -9.26
CA LEU A 39 1.03 -14.30 -9.39
C LEU A 39 1.34 -14.96 -8.03
N LEU A 40 1.59 -14.17 -6.98
CA LEU A 40 2.18 -14.63 -5.72
C LEU A 40 1.48 -15.86 -5.15
N ASN A 41 0.17 -15.75 -4.91
CA ASN A 41 -0.56 -16.78 -4.17
C ASN A 41 -0.56 -18.13 -4.91
N ASN A 42 -0.75 -18.10 -6.23
CA ASN A 42 -0.69 -19.29 -7.06
C ASN A 42 0.74 -19.84 -7.09
N PHE A 43 1.73 -18.99 -7.37
CA PHE A 43 3.14 -19.41 -7.44
C PHE A 43 3.61 -20.09 -6.16
N VAL A 44 3.39 -19.50 -4.99
CA VAL A 44 3.90 -20.09 -3.75
C VAL A 44 3.15 -21.36 -3.36
N LYS A 45 1.85 -21.47 -3.71
CA LYS A 45 1.07 -22.68 -3.49
C LYS A 45 1.49 -23.81 -4.41
N GLU A 46 1.64 -23.54 -5.71
CA GLU A 46 1.94 -24.54 -6.72
C GLU A 46 3.42 -24.96 -6.70
N ALA A 47 4.34 -23.98 -6.58
CA ALA A 47 5.78 -24.24 -6.68
C ALA A 47 6.42 -24.69 -5.34
N ALA A 48 5.86 -24.28 -4.19
CA ALA A 48 6.46 -24.52 -2.88
C ALA A 48 5.49 -25.12 -1.86
N GLY A 49 4.23 -25.36 -2.20
CA GLY A 49 3.24 -25.99 -1.33
C GLY A 49 2.88 -25.16 -0.10
N PHE A 50 2.93 -23.81 -0.19
CA PHE A 50 2.65 -22.94 0.95
C PHE A 50 1.26 -23.17 1.51
N THR A 51 1.21 -23.19 2.84
CA THR A 51 0.00 -23.13 3.66
C THR A 51 -0.19 -21.72 4.21
N GLY A 52 -1.22 -21.51 5.01
CA GLY A 52 -1.41 -20.25 5.70
C GLY A 52 -0.24 -19.83 6.60
N VAL A 53 0.54 -20.79 7.11
CA VAL A 53 1.73 -20.49 7.93
C VAL A 53 2.81 -19.81 7.09
N GLU A 54 3.18 -20.41 5.97
CA GLU A 54 4.23 -19.87 5.09
C GLU A 54 3.79 -18.55 4.45
N ILE A 55 2.51 -18.42 4.07
CA ILE A 55 1.93 -17.15 3.60
C ILE A 55 2.04 -16.07 4.67
N GLY A 56 1.73 -16.40 5.92
CA GLY A 56 1.88 -15.48 7.04
C GLY A 56 3.32 -14.99 7.20
N TRP A 57 4.30 -15.92 7.17
CA TRP A 57 5.72 -15.57 7.24
C TRP A 57 6.19 -14.75 6.05
N LEU A 58 5.75 -15.08 4.83
CA LEU A 58 6.08 -14.32 3.63
C LEU A 58 5.68 -12.85 3.77
N HIS A 59 4.45 -12.59 4.17
CA HIS A 59 3.96 -11.23 4.35
C HIS A 59 4.61 -10.53 5.55
N THR A 60 4.91 -11.23 6.64
CA THR A 60 5.72 -10.70 7.74
C THR A 60 7.10 -10.22 7.24
N VAL A 61 7.83 -11.08 6.53
CA VAL A 61 9.14 -10.75 5.96
C VAL A 61 9.05 -9.58 4.98
N ARG A 62 8.01 -9.52 4.19
CA ARG A 62 7.75 -8.42 3.25
C ARG A 62 7.58 -7.07 3.95
N GLU A 63 6.97 -7.03 5.13
CA GLU A 63 6.70 -5.78 5.83
C GLU A 63 7.88 -5.28 6.68
N ILE A 64 8.90 -6.13 6.96
CA ILE A 64 10.08 -5.74 7.75
C ILE A 64 10.80 -4.51 7.16
N PRO A 65 11.11 -4.43 5.84
CA PRO A 65 11.74 -3.25 5.27
C PRO A 65 10.87 -1.99 5.35
N GLY A 66 9.54 -2.13 5.31
CA GLY A 66 8.60 -1.02 5.52
C GLY A 66 8.64 -0.48 6.95
N PHE A 67 8.70 -1.36 7.94
CA PHE A 67 8.92 -0.98 9.33
C PHE A 67 10.29 -0.32 9.52
N LEU A 68 11.34 -0.82 8.84
CA LEU A 68 12.70 -0.29 8.87
C LEU A 68 12.93 0.86 7.87
N ALA A 69 11.88 1.46 7.30
CA ALA A 69 12.02 2.59 6.35
C ALA A 69 12.76 3.80 6.94
N ILE A 70 12.83 3.92 8.28
CA ILE A 70 13.73 4.85 8.96
C ILE A 70 15.20 4.65 8.57
N GLY A 71 15.60 3.44 8.21
CA GLY A 71 16.95 3.13 7.73
C GLY A 71 17.34 3.86 6.43
N VAL A 72 16.35 4.33 5.66
CA VAL A 72 16.58 5.20 4.50
C VAL A 72 17.40 6.43 4.89
N ILE A 73 17.14 7.02 6.06
CA ILE A 73 17.86 8.20 6.55
C ILE A 73 19.36 7.91 6.68
N VAL A 74 19.72 6.73 7.17
CA VAL A 74 21.13 6.32 7.32
C VAL A 74 21.80 6.16 5.94
N ILE A 75 21.08 5.57 4.99
CA ILE A 75 21.58 5.40 3.62
C ILE A 75 21.78 6.76 2.94
N LEU A 76 20.90 7.71 3.20
CA LEU A 76 20.99 9.07 2.67
C LEU A 76 22.13 9.92 3.24
N TRP A 77 22.89 9.41 4.23
CA TRP A 77 24.18 9.99 4.61
C TRP A 77 25.27 9.64 3.59
N ALA A 78 25.17 8.48 2.95
CA ALA A 78 26.17 7.97 2.02
C ALA A 78 25.85 8.26 0.54
N MET A 79 24.56 8.44 0.19
CA MET A 79 24.13 8.64 -1.20
C MET A 79 22.95 9.61 -1.34
N ARG A 80 22.76 10.14 -2.56
CA ARG A 80 21.66 11.05 -2.89
C ARG A 80 20.34 10.29 -3.03
N GLU A 81 19.22 10.96 -2.71
CA GLU A 81 17.86 10.40 -2.83
C GLU A 81 17.59 9.85 -4.24
N GLN A 82 17.95 10.58 -5.29
CA GLN A 82 17.76 10.14 -6.67
C GLN A 82 18.49 8.84 -6.98
N VAL A 83 19.72 8.68 -6.49
CA VAL A 83 20.51 7.45 -6.68
C VAL A 83 19.84 6.29 -5.94
N LEU A 84 19.42 6.52 -4.69
CA LEU A 84 18.73 5.51 -3.89
C LEU A 84 17.40 5.09 -4.55
N ALA A 85 16.61 6.04 -5.07
CA ALA A 85 15.35 5.74 -5.77
C ALA A 85 15.59 4.81 -6.98
N VAL A 86 16.59 5.13 -7.81
CA VAL A 86 16.91 4.32 -9.00
C VAL A 86 17.46 2.94 -8.61
N MET A 87 18.33 2.86 -7.62
CA MET A 87 18.87 1.57 -7.14
C MET A 87 17.77 0.70 -6.53
N ALA A 88 16.89 1.28 -5.73
CA ALA A 88 15.77 0.58 -5.13
C ALA A 88 14.77 0.07 -6.19
N LEU A 89 14.48 0.88 -7.21
CA LEU A 89 13.64 0.46 -8.34
C LEU A 89 14.31 -0.65 -9.16
N ALA A 90 15.62 -0.58 -9.40
CA ALA A 90 16.38 -1.63 -10.07
C ALA A 90 16.36 -2.93 -9.26
N LEU A 91 16.57 -2.83 -7.93
CA LEU A 91 16.49 -3.98 -7.02
C LEU A 91 15.11 -4.63 -7.09
N LEU A 92 14.03 -3.83 -7.02
CA LEU A 92 12.66 -4.34 -7.17
C LEU A 92 12.48 -5.08 -8.50
N GLY A 93 12.93 -4.49 -9.61
CA GLY A 93 12.83 -5.11 -10.93
C GLY A 93 13.59 -6.43 -11.03
N VAL A 94 14.86 -6.44 -10.63
CA VAL A 94 15.71 -7.65 -10.67
C VAL A 94 15.14 -8.75 -9.79
N THR A 95 14.77 -8.44 -8.56
CA THR A 95 14.22 -9.44 -7.62
C THR A 95 12.88 -9.98 -8.10
N THR A 96 12.02 -9.14 -8.68
CA THR A 96 10.78 -9.60 -9.31
C THR A 96 11.08 -10.55 -10.47
N ALA A 97 12.01 -10.20 -11.36
CA ALA A 97 12.38 -11.05 -12.49
C ALA A 97 12.91 -12.44 -12.05
N LEU A 98 13.62 -12.48 -10.93
CA LEU A 98 14.23 -13.70 -10.40
C LEU A 98 13.30 -14.54 -9.49
N THR A 99 12.11 -14.02 -9.13
CA THR A 99 11.23 -14.65 -8.13
C THR A 99 10.97 -16.12 -8.40
N ALA A 100 10.65 -16.50 -9.65
CA ALA A 100 10.34 -17.88 -10.01
C ALA A 100 11.56 -18.83 -10.00
N MET A 101 12.78 -18.31 -9.90
CA MET A 101 14.00 -19.13 -9.83
C MET A 101 14.28 -19.68 -8.43
N PHE A 102 13.53 -19.24 -7.43
CA PHE A 102 13.73 -19.61 -6.03
C PHE A 102 12.48 -20.30 -5.44
N PRO A 103 12.02 -21.47 -5.97
CA PRO A 103 10.77 -22.10 -5.58
C PRO A 103 10.89 -22.92 -4.27
N SER A 104 11.55 -22.35 -3.25
CA SER A 104 11.66 -22.94 -1.93
C SER A 104 11.28 -21.93 -0.86
N LEU A 105 10.87 -22.36 0.32
CA LEU A 105 10.51 -21.46 1.43
C LEU A 105 11.59 -20.42 1.68
N GLY A 106 12.83 -20.83 1.91
CA GLY A 106 13.94 -19.91 2.18
C GLY A 106 14.23 -18.99 0.99
N GLY A 107 14.19 -19.52 -0.23
CA GLY A 107 14.40 -18.73 -1.44
C GLY A 107 13.31 -17.68 -1.67
N ILE A 108 12.05 -18.06 -1.53
CA ILE A 108 10.90 -17.14 -1.66
C ILE A 108 10.95 -16.06 -0.58
N LEU A 109 11.25 -16.40 0.68
CA LEU A 109 11.38 -15.41 1.76
C LEU A 109 12.53 -14.45 1.50
N ALA A 110 13.70 -14.95 1.06
CA ALA A 110 14.88 -14.12 0.78
C ALA A 110 14.63 -13.17 -0.39
N ILE A 111 14.09 -13.67 -1.51
CA ILE A 111 13.78 -12.83 -2.69
C ILE A 111 12.70 -11.80 -2.37
N THR A 112 11.69 -12.18 -1.57
CA THR A 112 10.64 -11.28 -1.12
C THR A 112 11.19 -10.17 -0.21
N PHE A 113 12.11 -10.50 0.70
CA PHE A 113 12.76 -9.51 1.56
C PHE A 113 13.55 -8.48 0.72
N LEU A 114 14.36 -8.93 -0.24
CA LEU A 114 15.11 -8.05 -1.13
C LEU A 114 14.19 -7.21 -2.02
N SER A 115 13.14 -7.81 -2.58
CA SER A 115 12.12 -7.11 -3.36
C SER A 115 11.43 -6.03 -2.53
N SER A 116 11.15 -6.34 -1.27
CA SER A 116 10.51 -5.42 -0.34
C SER A 116 11.41 -4.26 0.07
N ILE A 117 12.73 -4.46 0.21
CA ILE A 117 13.69 -3.35 0.35
C ILE A 117 13.57 -2.41 -0.86
N GLY A 118 13.61 -2.99 -2.07
CA GLY A 118 13.42 -2.22 -3.31
C GLY A 118 12.13 -1.41 -3.30
N PHE A 119 11.01 -2.05 -2.97
CA PHE A 119 9.69 -1.42 -2.96
C PHE A 119 9.58 -0.28 -1.92
N HIS A 120 9.83 -0.57 -0.65
CA HIS A 120 9.60 0.39 0.43
C HIS A 120 10.58 1.56 0.40
N TYR A 121 11.86 1.29 0.08
CA TYR A 121 12.86 2.35 -0.01
C TYR A 121 12.61 3.25 -1.23
N PHE A 122 12.23 2.64 -2.37
CA PHE A 122 11.79 3.40 -3.53
C PHE A 122 10.60 4.29 -3.20
N GLU A 123 9.54 3.74 -2.59
CA GLU A 123 8.32 4.48 -2.26
C GLU A 123 8.62 5.67 -1.35
N THR A 124 9.42 5.45 -0.29
CA THR A 124 9.81 6.49 0.67
C THR A 124 10.55 7.64 0.00
N VAL A 125 11.58 7.30 -0.80
CA VAL A 125 12.42 8.33 -1.44
C VAL A 125 11.69 8.99 -2.61
N ASN A 126 10.90 8.25 -3.37
CA ASN A 126 10.13 8.80 -4.49
C ASN A 126 9.09 9.81 -4.02
N GLN A 127 8.44 9.60 -2.87
CA GLN A 127 7.56 10.60 -2.27
C GLN A 127 8.32 11.88 -1.91
N SER A 128 9.53 11.75 -1.35
CA SER A 128 10.39 12.89 -1.04
C SER A 128 10.77 13.68 -2.30
N LEU A 129 11.23 12.98 -3.35
CA LEU A 129 11.57 13.60 -4.63
C LEU A 129 10.38 14.31 -5.29
N GLN A 130 9.17 13.73 -5.20
CA GLN A 130 7.94 14.38 -5.70
C GLN A 130 7.70 15.72 -5.00
N LEU A 131 7.81 15.75 -3.67
CA LEU A 131 7.60 16.98 -2.89
C LEU A 131 8.67 18.05 -3.16
N GLN A 132 9.90 17.64 -3.45
CA GLN A 132 11.03 18.56 -3.70
C GLN A 132 11.07 19.09 -5.12
N TRP A 133 10.76 18.26 -6.13
CA TRP A 133 10.97 18.62 -7.54
C TRP A 133 9.75 19.19 -8.22
N ILE A 134 8.56 19.02 -7.66
CA ILE A 134 7.32 19.52 -8.25
C ILE A 134 7.03 20.91 -7.69
N ASP A 135 6.89 21.89 -8.61
CA ASP A 135 6.49 23.25 -8.27
C ASP A 135 5.12 23.24 -7.58
N LYS A 136 5.01 23.91 -6.41
CA LYS A 136 3.80 24.00 -5.60
C LYS A 136 2.57 24.44 -6.39
N ARG A 137 2.75 25.30 -7.39
CA ARG A 137 1.65 25.77 -8.28
C ARG A 137 1.04 24.64 -9.09
N ASN A 138 1.90 23.73 -9.60
CA ASN A 138 1.51 22.64 -10.50
C ASN A 138 1.41 21.30 -9.76
N ALA A 139 1.68 21.28 -8.45
CA ALA A 139 1.74 20.05 -7.66
C ALA A 139 0.45 19.21 -7.75
N PRO A 140 -0.77 19.76 -7.58
CA PRO A 140 -1.98 18.94 -7.68
C PRO A 140 -2.12 18.25 -9.04
N GLN A 141 -1.83 18.97 -10.13
CA GLN A 141 -1.93 18.40 -11.48
C GLN A 141 -0.85 17.36 -11.76
N THR A 142 0.40 17.64 -11.39
CA THR A 142 1.53 16.73 -11.64
C THR A 142 1.43 15.46 -10.79
N LEU A 143 1.05 15.58 -9.52
CA LEU A 143 0.78 14.45 -8.65
C LEU A 143 -0.41 13.62 -9.16
N GLY A 144 -1.45 14.27 -9.65
CA GLY A 144 -2.56 13.59 -10.33
C GLY A 144 -2.11 12.75 -11.52
N TRP A 145 -1.21 13.26 -12.36
CA TRP A 145 -0.63 12.51 -13.48
C TRP A 145 0.23 11.34 -13.00
N ILE A 146 1.04 11.51 -11.94
CA ILE A 146 1.83 10.42 -11.33
C ILE A 146 0.93 9.28 -10.89
N VAL A 147 -0.15 9.58 -10.16
CA VAL A 147 -1.13 8.58 -9.71
C VAL A 147 -1.82 7.92 -10.91
N SER A 148 -2.23 8.68 -11.91
CA SER A 148 -2.89 8.16 -13.12
C SER A 148 -1.99 7.22 -13.92
N ILE A 149 -0.71 7.58 -14.09
CA ILE A 149 0.28 6.75 -14.80
C ILE A 149 0.53 5.46 -14.03
N GLY A 150 0.72 5.54 -12.71
CA GLY A 150 0.89 4.34 -11.88
C GLY A 150 -0.33 3.41 -11.91
N SER A 151 -1.53 3.97 -11.80
CA SER A 151 -2.77 3.21 -11.91
C SER A 151 -2.94 2.59 -13.29
N GLY A 152 -2.65 3.33 -14.35
CA GLY A 152 -2.66 2.84 -15.73
C GLY A 152 -1.68 1.68 -15.94
N ALA A 153 -0.47 1.77 -15.37
CA ALA A 153 0.53 0.70 -15.43
C ALA A 153 0.05 -0.57 -14.69
N SER A 154 -0.58 -0.42 -13.52
CA SER A 154 -1.20 -1.54 -12.80
C SER A 154 -2.33 -2.20 -13.61
N LEU A 155 -3.23 -1.39 -14.17
CA LEU A 155 -4.34 -1.89 -15.00
C LEU A 155 -3.83 -2.63 -16.22
N LEU A 156 -2.79 -2.11 -16.89
CA LEU A 156 -2.16 -2.78 -18.02
C LEU A 156 -1.53 -4.11 -17.61
N ALA A 157 -0.78 -4.15 -16.49
CA ALA A 157 -0.17 -5.37 -15.98
C ALA A 157 -1.24 -6.44 -15.68
N TYR A 158 -2.26 -6.09 -14.89
CA TYR A 158 -3.36 -7.03 -14.58
C TYR A 158 -4.14 -7.44 -15.83
N GLY A 159 -4.48 -6.50 -16.69
CA GLY A 159 -5.21 -6.79 -17.94
C GLY A 159 -4.44 -7.73 -18.87
N LEU A 160 -3.15 -7.48 -19.07
CA LEU A 160 -2.30 -8.36 -19.88
C LEU A 160 -2.18 -9.75 -19.27
N ILE A 161 -1.91 -9.87 -17.96
CA ILE A 161 -1.83 -11.18 -17.30
C ILE A 161 -3.16 -11.92 -17.45
N MET A 162 -4.29 -11.28 -17.14
CA MET A 162 -5.61 -11.88 -17.23
C MET A 162 -5.90 -12.44 -18.65
N LEU A 163 -5.58 -11.67 -19.69
CA LEU A 163 -5.89 -12.02 -21.08
C LEU A 163 -4.90 -13.03 -21.66
N THR A 164 -3.63 -12.99 -21.25
CA THR A 164 -2.57 -13.75 -21.92
C THR A 164 -2.18 -15.02 -21.17
N TRP A 165 -2.40 -15.10 -19.86
CA TRP A 165 -1.96 -16.21 -19.03
C TRP A 165 -2.38 -17.56 -19.56
N LYS A 166 -3.68 -17.75 -19.77
CA LYS A 166 -4.26 -19.00 -20.23
C LYS A 166 -4.15 -19.16 -21.77
N THR A 167 -4.27 -18.04 -22.50
CA THR A 167 -4.26 -18.05 -23.98
C THR A 167 -2.90 -18.49 -24.53
N PHE A 168 -1.80 -18.12 -23.88
CA PHE A 168 -0.44 -18.44 -24.31
C PHE A 168 0.27 -19.48 -23.42
N ASP A 169 -0.45 -20.07 -22.47
CA ASP A 169 0.09 -21.03 -21.50
C ASP A 169 1.39 -20.50 -20.83
N LEU A 170 1.28 -19.29 -20.28
CA LEU A 170 2.45 -18.58 -19.74
C LEU A 170 2.93 -19.22 -18.44
N SER A 171 4.25 -19.31 -18.28
CA SER A 171 4.86 -19.72 -17.03
C SER A 171 5.14 -18.54 -16.09
N TYR A 172 5.22 -18.80 -14.78
CA TYR A 172 5.64 -17.82 -13.78
C TYR A 172 6.96 -17.15 -14.12
N GLY A 173 7.96 -17.94 -14.60
CA GLY A 173 9.27 -17.42 -14.96
C GLY A 173 9.22 -16.39 -16.10
N ILE A 174 8.39 -16.62 -17.11
CA ILE A 174 8.22 -15.70 -18.25
C ILE A 174 7.59 -14.37 -17.76
N VAL A 175 6.50 -14.45 -17.01
CA VAL A 175 5.75 -13.24 -16.61
C VAL A 175 6.52 -12.42 -15.58
N TYR A 176 7.11 -13.05 -14.56
CA TYR A 176 8.02 -12.37 -13.64
C TYR A 176 9.25 -11.80 -14.35
N GLY A 177 9.85 -12.58 -15.28
CA GLY A 177 11.02 -12.17 -16.05
C GLY A 177 10.78 -10.94 -16.90
N ILE A 178 9.67 -10.91 -17.64
CA ILE A 178 9.30 -9.76 -18.49
C ILE A 178 9.01 -8.53 -17.65
N SER A 179 8.14 -8.65 -16.63
CA SER A 179 7.73 -7.47 -15.84
C SER A 179 8.85 -6.91 -14.99
N GLY A 180 9.60 -7.77 -14.30
CA GLY A 180 10.76 -7.37 -13.51
C GLY A 180 11.89 -6.86 -14.39
N GLY A 181 12.17 -7.52 -15.51
CA GLY A 181 13.17 -7.10 -16.49
C GLY A 181 12.84 -5.73 -17.09
N LEU A 182 11.57 -5.47 -17.45
CA LEU A 182 11.14 -4.16 -17.92
C LEU A 182 11.33 -3.07 -16.85
N THR A 183 10.96 -3.35 -15.59
CA THR A 183 11.16 -2.42 -14.48
C THR A 183 12.64 -2.11 -14.26
N ALA A 184 13.51 -3.13 -14.27
CA ALA A 184 14.95 -2.96 -14.16
C ALA A 184 15.53 -2.18 -15.35
N ALA A 185 15.08 -2.45 -16.58
CA ALA A 185 15.50 -1.73 -17.76
C ALA A 185 15.12 -0.25 -17.71
N ILE A 186 13.90 0.07 -17.23
CA ILE A 186 13.49 1.47 -17.01
C ILE A 186 14.38 2.13 -15.94
N ALA A 187 14.69 1.45 -14.84
CA ALA A 187 15.58 1.98 -13.82
C ALA A 187 16.99 2.27 -14.37
N ILE A 188 17.55 1.36 -15.16
CA ILE A 188 18.86 1.54 -15.84
C ILE A 188 18.78 2.71 -16.84
N PHE A 189 17.72 2.77 -17.63
CA PHE A 189 17.50 3.90 -18.56
C PHE A 189 17.47 5.23 -17.81
N VAL A 190 16.75 5.31 -16.70
CA VAL A 190 16.69 6.51 -15.84
C VAL A 190 18.07 6.87 -15.33
N ALA A 191 18.86 5.88 -14.84
CA ALA A 191 20.21 6.10 -14.37
C ALA A 191 21.15 6.70 -15.44
N LEU A 192 21.00 6.27 -16.70
CA LEU A 192 21.87 6.66 -17.81
C LEU A 192 21.41 7.93 -18.52
N ALA A 193 20.09 8.16 -18.61
CA ALA A 193 19.53 9.24 -19.42
C ALA A 193 19.35 10.56 -18.64
N TYR A 194 19.17 10.51 -17.33
CA TYR A 194 18.87 11.68 -16.52
C TYR A 194 20.08 12.17 -15.75
N PRO A 195 20.34 13.52 -15.71
CA PRO A 195 21.34 14.09 -14.80
C PRO A 195 20.88 13.95 -13.34
N GLN A 196 21.79 14.23 -12.41
CA GLN A 196 21.40 14.40 -11.02
C GLN A 196 20.74 15.76 -10.83
N PHE A 197 19.62 15.80 -10.10
CA PHE A 197 18.94 17.05 -9.76
C PHE A 197 19.20 17.40 -8.29
N GLU A 198 19.42 18.67 -8.02
CA GLU A 198 19.59 19.15 -6.65
C GLU A 198 18.26 19.25 -5.93
N ALA A 199 18.28 18.89 -4.64
CA ALA A 199 17.20 19.18 -3.73
C ALA A 199 17.20 20.67 -3.36
N PRO A 200 16.09 21.42 -3.54
CA PRO A 200 16.09 22.86 -3.26
C PRO A 200 16.27 23.19 -1.78
N ASP A 201 15.78 22.33 -0.89
CA ASP A 201 15.86 22.53 0.56
C ASP A 201 16.22 21.26 1.31
N PRO A 202 17.09 21.32 2.35
CA PRO A 202 17.36 20.19 3.22
C PRO A 202 16.13 19.81 4.03
N GLN A 203 15.73 18.55 3.98
CA GLN A 203 14.56 18.06 4.71
C GLN A 203 14.84 17.97 6.23
N LEU A 204 13.90 18.45 7.05
CA LEU A 204 13.94 18.28 8.51
C LEU A 204 13.58 16.83 8.87
N LYS A 205 14.43 16.21 9.69
CA LYS A 205 14.41 14.77 9.98
C LYS A 205 14.14 14.52 11.47
N HIS A 206 12.92 14.85 11.96
CA HIS A 206 12.55 14.50 13.33
C HIS A 206 11.12 13.95 13.39
N PHE A 207 10.92 13.03 14.32
CA PHE A 207 9.61 12.41 14.56
C PHE A 207 8.84 13.20 15.62
N VAL A 208 7.54 13.30 15.44
CA VAL A 208 6.64 13.93 16.40
C VAL A 208 5.59 12.92 16.86
N LEU A 209 5.68 12.50 18.13
CA LEU A 209 4.70 11.63 18.78
C LEU A 209 3.99 12.41 19.89
N ARG A 210 2.83 13.00 19.61
CA ARG A 210 2.08 13.77 20.61
C ARG A 210 0.96 12.95 21.24
N ARG A 211 0.89 12.94 22.56
CA ARG A 211 -0.16 12.21 23.32
C ARG A 211 -1.58 12.60 22.90
N ARG A 212 -1.82 13.85 22.52
CA ARG A 212 -3.15 14.31 22.08
C ARG A 212 -3.67 13.60 20.84
N TYR A 213 -2.80 13.04 19.99
CA TYR A 213 -3.18 12.31 18.79
C TYR A 213 -3.34 10.80 19.03
N TRP A 214 -3.42 10.34 20.27
CA TRP A 214 -3.47 8.91 20.63
C TRP A 214 -4.60 8.16 19.92
N LEU A 215 -5.78 8.76 19.76
CA LEU A 215 -6.92 8.14 19.09
C LEU A 215 -6.63 7.91 17.61
N TYR A 216 -5.99 8.87 16.95
CA TYR A 216 -5.52 8.72 15.58
C TYR A 216 -4.52 7.57 15.45
N TYR A 217 -3.54 7.48 16.35
CA TYR A 217 -2.57 6.38 16.33
C TYR A 217 -3.22 5.02 16.58
N ALA A 218 -4.15 4.92 17.52
CA ALA A 218 -4.90 3.68 17.79
C ALA A 218 -5.73 3.24 16.57
N LEU A 219 -6.41 4.17 15.90
CA LEU A 219 -7.15 3.90 14.68
C LEU A 219 -6.24 3.50 13.51
N GLN A 220 -5.05 4.10 13.38
CA GLN A 220 -4.05 3.73 12.37
C GLN A 220 -3.50 2.32 12.61
N PHE A 221 -3.21 1.96 13.86
CA PHE A 221 -2.80 0.60 14.21
C PHE A 221 -3.88 -0.43 13.84
N MET A 222 -5.13 -0.17 14.23
CA MET A 222 -6.26 -1.05 13.91
C MET A 222 -6.51 -1.15 12.39
N SER A 223 -6.35 -0.06 11.67
CA SER A 223 -6.46 -0.04 10.20
C SER A 223 -5.39 -0.92 9.55
N GLY A 224 -4.13 -0.80 9.99
CA GLY A 224 -3.03 -1.65 9.53
C GLY A 224 -3.26 -3.13 9.83
N ALA A 225 -3.70 -3.45 11.05
CA ALA A 225 -3.99 -4.81 11.49
C ALA A 225 -5.07 -5.49 10.63
N ARG A 226 -6.20 -4.84 10.42
CA ARG A 226 -7.30 -5.36 9.59
C ARG A 226 -6.91 -5.53 8.13
N ARG A 227 -6.15 -4.55 7.59
CA ARG A 227 -5.68 -4.58 6.22
C ARG A 227 -4.88 -5.84 5.92
N GLN A 228 -4.06 -6.32 6.85
CA GLN A 228 -3.27 -7.53 6.65
C GLN A 228 -4.14 -8.77 6.50
N ILE A 229 -5.26 -8.87 7.23
CA ILE A 229 -6.16 -10.01 7.08
C ILE A 229 -6.78 -10.05 5.69
N PHE A 230 -7.21 -8.91 5.19
CA PHE A 230 -7.73 -8.80 3.83
C PHE A 230 -6.67 -9.11 2.75
N ILE A 231 -5.53 -8.44 2.82
CA ILE A 231 -4.48 -8.58 1.79
C ILE A 231 -3.91 -10.00 1.75
N VAL A 232 -3.68 -10.60 2.93
CA VAL A 232 -3.02 -11.91 3.03
C VAL A 232 -4.04 -13.03 2.87
N PHE A 233 -5.02 -13.08 3.75
CA PHE A 233 -5.85 -14.28 3.92
C PHE A 233 -7.10 -14.30 3.04
N ALA A 234 -7.72 -13.15 2.74
CA ALA A 234 -8.85 -13.13 1.83
C ALA A 234 -8.43 -13.49 0.39
N ALA A 235 -7.29 -12.96 -0.08
CA ALA A 235 -6.75 -13.33 -1.39
C ALA A 235 -6.28 -14.79 -1.42
N PHE A 236 -5.59 -15.26 -0.37
CA PHE A 236 -5.13 -16.64 -0.26
C PHE A 236 -6.29 -17.64 -0.19
N MET A 237 -7.39 -17.29 0.47
CA MET A 237 -8.61 -18.11 0.49
C MET A 237 -9.15 -18.39 -0.92
N MET A 238 -9.10 -17.43 -1.84
CA MET A 238 -9.58 -17.64 -3.21
C MET A 238 -8.78 -18.73 -3.92
N VAL A 239 -7.47 -18.77 -3.70
CA VAL A 239 -6.58 -19.78 -4.28
C VAL A 239 -6.67 -21.10 -3.53
N GLU A 240 -6.59 -21.09 -2.19
CA GLU A 240 -6.51 -22.32 -1.38
C GLU A 240 -7.83 -23.09 -1.34
N ARG A 241 -8.95 -22.39 -1.10
CA ARG A 241 -10.28 -23.02 -0.92
C ARG A 241 -11.02 -23.19 -2.24
N PHE A 242 -10.96 -22.21 -3.12
CA PHE A 242 -11.75 -22.16 -4.34
C PHE A 242 -10.95 -22.50 -5.60
N GLY A 243 -9.63 -22.70 -5.48
CA GLY A 243 -8.79 -23.12 -6.61
C GLY A 243 -8.64 -22.05 -7.69
N PHE A 244 -8.74 -20.76 -7.35
CA PHE A 244 -8.57 -19.68 -8.33
C PHE A 244 -7.22 -19.77 -9.03
N GLU A 245 -7.26 -19.78 -10.36
CA GLU A 245 -6.09 -19.67 -11.20
C GLU A 245 -5.61 -18.20 -11.27
N VAL A 246 -4.39 -17.99 -11.75
CA VAL A 246 -3.77 -16.65 -11.85
C VAL A 246 -4.68 -15.65 -12.58
N HIS A 247 -5.30 -16.04 -13.68
CA HIS A 247 -6.16 -15.16 -14.46
C HIS A 247 -7.43 -14.76 -13.70
N GLU A 248 -7.98 -15.62 -12.83
CA GLU A 248 -9.16 -15.36 -12.02
C GLU A 248 -8.83 -14.42 -10.85
N VAL A 249 -7.70 -14.64 -10.15
CA VAL A 249 -7.17 -13.73 -9.12
C VAL A 249 -6.93 -12.35 -9.71
N THR A 250 -6.33 -12.30 -10.89
CA THR A 250 -6.01 -11.04 -11.58
C THR A 250 -7.27 -10.30 -12.01
N ALA A 251 -8.28 -11.04 -12.49
CA ALA A 251 -9.60 -10.47 -12.81
C ALA A 251 -10.26 -9.85 -11.58
N LEU A 252 -10.16 -10.50 -10.42
CA LEU A 252 -10.70 -10.00 -9.16
C LEU A 252 -10.00 -8.70 -8.72
N PHE A 253 -8.66 -8.62 -8.86
CA PHE A 253 -7.91 -7.39 -8.60
C PHE A 253 -8.30 -6.26 -9.55
N LEU A 254 -8.48 -6.57 -10.84
CA LEU A 254 -8.94 -5.61 -11.83
C LEU A 254 -10.33 -5.06 -11.49
N ILE A 255 -11.26 -5.94 -11.09
CA ILE A 255 -12.60 -5.53 -10.64
C ILE A 255 -12.51 -4.61 -9.44
N ASN A 256 -11.66 -4.92 -8.45
CA ASN A 256 -11.43 -4.06 -7.28
C ASN A 256 -10.90 -2.69 -7.68
N PHE A 257 -9.95 -2.65 -8.61
CA PHE A 257 -9.37 -1.39 -9.08
C PHE A 257 -10.44 -0.51 -9.76
N LEU A 258 -11.24 -1.09 -10.64
CA LEU A 258 -12.33 -0.40 -11.33
C LEU A 258 -13.42 0.03 -10.36
N ALA A 259 -13.82 -0.84 -9.43
CA ALA A 259 -14.82 -0.54 -8.42
C ALA A 259 -14.40 0.65 -7.54
N ASN A 260 -13.13 0.67 -7.09
CA ASN A 260 -12.60 1.80 -6.33
C ASN A 260 -12.53 3.09 -7.15
N MET A 261 -12.08 3.02 -8.38
CA MET A 261 -12.01 4.19 -9.25
C MET A 261 -13.39 4.85 -9.42
N LEU A 262 -14.43 4.05 -9.59
CA LEU A 262 -15.81 4.53 -9.72
C LEU A 262 -16.37 5.01 -8.38
N ALA A 263 -16.09 4.32 -7.27
CA ALA A 263 -16.65 4.62 -5.96
C ALA A 263 -15.97 5.80 -5.25
N ALA A 264 -14.68 6.03 -5.47
CA ALA A 264 -13.90 7.04 -4.74
C ALA A 264 -14.49 8.46 -4.76
N PRO A 265 -15.01 9.01 -5.89
CA PRO A 265 -15.63 10.34 -5.90
C PRO A 265 -16.92 10.40 -5.05
N PHE A 266 -17.69 9.31 -4.98
CA PHE A 266 -18.90 9.24 -4.17
C PHE A 266 -18.56 9.15 -2.68
N MET A 267 -17.54 8.34 -2.33
CA MET A 267 -17.03 8.22 -0.96
C MET A 267 -16.49 9.56 -0.46
N GLY A 268 -15.72 10.28 -1.29
CA GLY A 268 -15.20 11.61 -0.94
C GLY A 268 -16.33 12.60 -0.62
N ARG A 269 -17.36 12.63 -1.45
CA ARG A 269 -18.56 13.47 -1.21
C ARG A 269 -19.32 13.05 0.05
N ALA A 270 -19.41 11.75 0.32
CA ALA A 270 -20.05 11.22 1.53
C ALA A 270 -19.31 11.65 2.79
N VAL A 271 -17.98 11.53 2.82
CA VAL A 271 -17.16 11.99 3.97
C VAL A 271 -17.29 13.51 4.15
N ALA A 272 -17.24 14.30 3.07
CA ALA A 272 -17.41 15.74 3.15
C ALA A 272 -18.80 16.14 3.69
N ARG A 273 -19.85 15.41 3.31
CA ARG A 273 -21.24 15.71 3.71
C ARG A 273 -21.59 15.22 5.13
N PHE A 274 -21.17 14.00 5.49
CA PHE A 274 -21.59 13.34 6.72
C PHE A 274 -20.54 13.44 7.85
N GLY A 275 -19.30 13.83 7.52
CA GLY A 275 -18.16 13.93 8.44
C GLY A 275 -17.46 12.60 8.68
N GLU A 276 -16.22 12.68 9.19
CA GLU A 276 -15.29 11.56 9.33
C GLU A 276 -15.83 10.49 10.30
N ARG A 277 -16.41 10.90 11.42
CA ARG A 277 -16.98 9.97 12.43
C ARG A 277 -18.02 9.04 11.81
N ARG A 278 -18.98 9.58 11.07
CA ARG A 278 -20.07 8.77 10.46
C ARG A 278 -19.53 7.87 9.34
N ALA A 279 -18.59 8.38 8.55
CA ALA A 279 -17.95 7.60 7.49
C ALA A 279 -17.20 6.39 8.06
N LEU A 280 -16.39 6.58 9.12
CA LEU A 280 -15.67 5.51 9.78
C LEU A 280 -16.59 4.53 10.51
N VAL A 281 -17.66 5.00 11.16
CA VAL A 281 -18.68 4.12 11.76
C VAL A 281 -19.30 3.24 10.69
N PHE A 282 -19.67 3.81 9.54
CA PHE A 282 -20.24 3.04 8.42
C PHE A 282 -19.25 2.02 7.86
N GLU A 283 -17.99 2.41 7.66
CA GLU A 283 -16.90 1.51 7.27
C GLU A 283 -16.80 0.31 8.22
N TYR A 284 -16.72 0.58 9.53
CA TYR A 284 -16.45 -0.49 10.48
C TYR A 284 -17.64 -1.40 10.72
N VAL A 285 -18.86 -0.89 10.68
CA VAL A 285 -20.08 -1.72 10.70
C VAL A 285 -20.12 -2.62 9.46
N GLY A 286 -19.82 -2.07 8.29
CA GLY A 286 -19.75 -2.86 7.05
C GLY A 286 -18.67 -3.93 7.10
N LEU A 287 -17.45 -3.59 7.57
CA LEU A 287 -16.35 -4.54 7.69
C LEU A 287 -16.62 -5.64 8.71
N ILE A 288 -17.29 -5.35 9.84
CA ILE A 288 -17.75 -6.40 10.77
C ILE A 288 -18.65 -7.39 10.02
N GLY A 289 -19.63 -6.91 9.28
CA GLY A 289 -20.52 -7.76 8.49
C GLY A 289 -19.78 -8.61 7.45
N VAL A 290 -18.84 -7.99 6.72
CA VAL A 290 -18.03 -8.68 5.71
C VAL A 290 -17.15 -9.76 6.32
N PHE A 291 -16.44 -9.47 7.41
CA PHE A 291 -15.57 -10.46 8.06
C PHE A 291 -16.35 -11.60 8.70
N LEU A 292 -17.52 -11.33 9.29
CA LEU A 292 -18.41 -12.38 9.76
C LEU A 292 -18.93 -13.23 8.59
N ALA A 293 -19.24 -12.62 7.46
CA ALA A 293 -19.67 -13.32 6.26
C ALA A 293 -18.54 -14.20 5.67
N TYR A 294 -17.28 -13.75 5.70
CA TYR A 294 -16.14 -14.62 5.36
C TYR A 294 -16.04 -15.83 6.29
N GLY A 295 -16.29 -15.65 7.60
CA GLY A 295 -16.46 -16.78 8.52
C GLY A 295 -17.59 -17.72 8.08
N GLY A 296 -18.72 -17.16 7.62
CA GLY A 296 -19.87 -17.90 7.08
C GLY A 296 -19.53 -18.76 5.86
N VAL A 297 -18.55 -18.35 5.03
CA VAL A 297 -18.06 -19.19 3.92
C VAL A 297 -17.55 -20.55 4.42
N TYR A 298 -16.95 -20.59 5.59
CA TYR A 298 -16.43 -21.82 6.18
C TYR A 298 -17.49 -22.59 6.99
N PHE A 299 -18.38 -21.90 7.72
CA PHE A 299 -19.40 -22.53 8.55
C PHE A 299 -20.60 -23.04 7.74
N PHE A 300 -21.03 -22.29 6.74
CA PHE A 300 -22.24 -22.60 5.97
C PHE A 300 -21.92 -23.16 4.57
N GLY A 301 -20.64 -23.26 4.21
CA GLY A 301 -20.23 -23.78 2.91
C GLY A 301 -20.61 -22.88 1.74
N TRP A 302 -20.66 -21.57 1.94
CA TRP A 302 -21.01 -20.64 0.86
C TRP A 302 -20.03 -20.72 -0.31
N GLY A 303 -20.59 -20.62 -1.54
CA GLY A 303 -19.82 -20.78 -2.76
C GLY A 303 -18.94 -19.58 -3.13
N VAL A 304 -18.16 -19.81 -4.17
CA VAL A 304 -17.15 -18.86 -4.71
C VAL A 304 -17.72 -17.49 -5.08
N ALA A 305 -18.96 -17.42 -5.60
CA ALA A 305 -19.57 -16.16 -5.99
C ALA A 305 -19.76 -15.21 -4.79
N ILE A 306 -20.16 -15.77 -3.62
CA ILE A 306 -20.29 -14.98 -2.38
C ILE A 306 -18.92 -14.54 -1.90
N ALA A 307 -17.91 -15.42 -1.90
CA ALA A 307 -16.56 -15.08 -1.49
C ALA A 307 -15.96 -13.97 -2.36
N ALA A 308 -16.11 -14.04 -3.68
CA ALA A 308 -15.65 -13.01 -4.62
C ALA A 308 -16.41 -11.68 -4.42
N ALA A 309 -17.72 -11.72 -4.21
CA ALA A 309 -18.49 -10.52 -3.90
C ALA A 309 -18.04 -9.87 -2.58
N LEU A 310 -17.80 -10.67 -1.53
CA LEU A 310 -17.25 -10.18 -0.25
C LEU A 310 -15.88 -9.54 -0.45
N TYR A 311 -15.04 -10.10 -1.33
CA TYR A 311 -13.70 -9.56 -1.62
C TYR A 311 -13.78 -8.14 -2.22
N VAL A 312 -14.72 -7.90 -3.14
CA VAL A 312 -14.94 -6.58 -3.73
C VAL A 312 -15.55 -5.61 -2.71
N VAL A 313 -16.53 -6.06 -1.93
CA VAL A 313 -17.22 -5.24 -0.91
C VAL A 313 -16.26 -4.82 0.21
N ASP A 314 -15.39 -5.74 0.69
CA ASP A 314 -14.35 -5.47 1.66
C ASP A 314 -13.43 -4.33 1.19
N HIS A 315 -12.96 -4.45 -0.05
CA HIS A 315 -12.07 -3.45 -0.66
C HIS A 315 -12.74 -2.08 -0.78
N LEU A 316 -14.03 -2.04 -1.10
CA LEU A 316 -14.80 -0.79 -1.14
C LEU A 316 -14.95 -0.15 0.24
N PHE A 317 -15.27 -0.93 1.28
CA PHE A 317 -15.32 -0.40 2.65
C PHE A 317 -13.97 0.12 3.11
N PHE A 318 -12.90 -0.63 2.83
CA PHE A 318 -11.54 -0.24 3.20
C PHE A 318 -11.11 1.08 2.56
N ALA A 319 -11.62 1.40 1.37
CA ALA A 319 -11.34 2.67 0.71
C ALA A 319 -11.85 3.89 1.51
N LEU A 320 -12.83 3.74 2.42
CA LEU A 320 -13.29 4.81 3.31
C LEU A 320 -12.25 5.20 4.37
N ALA A 321 -11.22 4.39 4.59
CA ALA A 321 -10.15 4.67 5.55
C ALA A 321 -9.42 6.01 5.29
N PHE A 322 -9.57 6.64 4.10
CA PHE A 322 -9.06 7.99 3.88
C PHE A 322 -9.71 9.03 4.82
N ALA A 323 -10.88 8.75 5.41
CA ALA A 323 -11.48 9.58 6.44
C ALA A 323 -10.60 9.72 7.70
N LEU A 324 -9.70 8.76 7.96
CA LEU A 324 -8.69 8.92 9.01
C LEU A 324 -7.69 10.03 8.69
N LYS A 325 -7.31 10.19 7.42
CA LYS A 325 -6.40 11.26 7.00
C LYS A 325 -7.07 12.62 7.15
N THR A 326 -8.33 12.74 6.75
CA THR A 326 -9.08 14.01 6.87
C THR A 326 -9.38 14.34 8.33
N TYR A 327 -9.68 13.35 9.17
CA TYR A 327 -9.78 13.53 10.62
C TYR A 327 -8.48 14.10 11.21
N PHE A 328 -7.34 13.49 10.86
CA PHE A 328 -6.04 13.97 11.34
C PHE A 328 -5.74 15.40 10.87
N GLN A 329 -5.99 15.71 9.59
CA GLN A 329 -5.80 17.07 9.07
C GLN A 329 -6.59 18.13 9.83
N LYS A 330 -7.77 17.78 10.35
CA LYS A 330 -8.61 18.71 11.13
C LYS A 330 -8.13 18.93 12.56
N ILE A 331 -7.46 17.95 13.17
CA ILE A 331 -6.99 18.05 14.57
C ILE A 331 -5.53 18.43 14.70
N ALA A 332 -4.74 18.28 13.62
CA ALA A 332 -3.30 18.49 13.65
C ALA A 332 -2.96 19.98 13.60
N SER A 333 -1.95 20.38 14.40
CA SER A 333 -1.26 21.65 14.17
C SER A 333 -0.48 21.56 12.84
N PRO A 334 -0.40 22.66 12.05
CA PRO A 334 0.25 22.63 10.73
C PRO A 334 1.65 22.04 10.71
N GLY A 335 2.49 22.35 11.72
CA GLY A 335 3.85 21.82 11.84
C GLY A 335 3.94 20.34 12.23
N ASP A 336 2.86 19.74 12.73
CA ASP A 336 2.82 18.35 13.17
C ASP A 336 2.39 17.38 12.05
N ILE A 337 1.88 17.88 10.92
CA ILE A 337 1.24 17.03 9.88
C ILE A 337 2.22 16.02 9.30
N ALA A 338 3.34 16.48 8.73
CA ALA A 338 4.31 15.61 8.08
C ALA A 338 5.04 14.67 9.06
N PRO A 339 5.59 15.14 10.21
CA PRO A 339 6.23 14.26 11.18
C PRO A 339 5.30 13.20 11.77
N THR A 340 4.04 13.57 12.06
CA THR A 340 3.06 12.62 12.61
C THR A 340 2.58 11.63 11.56
N ALA A 341 2.50 12.02 10.28
CA ALA A 341 2.19 11.10 9.20
C ALA A 341 3.24 9.97 9.08
N ALA A 342 4.53 10.31 9.24
CA ALA A 342 5.60 9.31 9.26
C ALA A 342 5.46 8.34 10.45
N VAL A 343 5.15 8.87 11.65
CA VAL A 343 4.89 8.04 12.84
C VAL A 343 3.67 7.12 12.62
N ALA A 344 2.60 7.66 12.06
CA ALA A 344 1.39 6.89 11.76
C ALA A 344 1.64 5.77 10.73
N PHE A 345 2.49 6.02 9.74
CA PHE A 345 2.93 5.01 8.79
C PHE A 345 3.68 3.85 9.49
N THR A 346 4.63 4.18 10.36
CA THR A 346 5.34 3.19 11.18
C THR A 346 4.39 2.39 12.06
N ILE A 347 3.44 3.05 12.76
CA ILE A 347 2.44 2.38 13.61
C ILE A 347 1.59 1.41 12.78
N ASN A 348 1.19 1.78 11.58
CA ASN A 348 0.45 0.90 10.67
C ASN A 348 1.26 -0.35 10.30
N HIS A 349 2.58 -0.21 10.12
CA HIS A 349 3.48 -1.32 9.78
C HIS A 349 3.85 -2.22 10.96
N ILE A 350 3.75 -1.75 12.22
CA ILE A 350 3.95 -2.62 13.39
C ILE A 350 2.99 -3.83 13.32
N ALA A 351 1.71 -3.55 13.12
CA ALA A 351 0.72 -4.62 12.98
C ALA A 351 0.98 -5.49 11.74
N ALA A 352 1.42 -4.87 10.65
CA ALA A 352 1.71 -5.55 9.39
C ALA A 352 2.88 -6.54 9.49
N VAL A 353 3.86 -6.29 10.35
CA VAL A 353 4.99 -7.21 10.57
C VAL A 353 4.60 -8.41 11.42
N PHE A 354 3.87 -8.19 12.52
CA PHE A 354 3.67 -9.27 13.51
C PHE A 354 2.42 -10.11 13.25
N LEU A 355 1.34 -9.53 12.72
CA LEU A 355 0.08 -10.23 12.58
C LEU A 355 0.07 -11.34 11.53
N PRO A 356 0.64 -11.20 10.32
CA PRO A 356 0.52 -12.23 9.31
C PRO A 356 1.07 -13.59 9.75
N ALA A 357 2.27 -13.62 10.37
CA ALA A 357 2.83 -14.86 10.88
C ALA A 357 1.94 -15.50 11.97
N ALA A 358 1.52 -14.71 12.95
CA ALA A 358 0.66 -15.21 14.04
C ALA A 358 -0.68 -15.74 13.50
N LEU A 359 -1.31 -15.01 12.57
CA LEU A 359 -2.56 -15.40 11.95
C LEU A 359 -2.41 -16.59 10.99
N GLY A 360 -1.23 -16.80 10.40
CA GLY A 360 -0.93 -17.96 9.58
C GLY A 360 -1.06 -19.27 10.38
N TYR A 361 -0.55 -19.32 11.61
CA TYR A 361 -0.74 -20.47 12.50
C TYR A 361 -2.21 -20.67 12.90
N LEU A 362 -2.96 -19.58 13.07
CA LEU A 362 -4.38 -19.67 13.33
C LEU A 362 -5.16 -20.11 12.09
N TRP A 363 -4.74 -19.67 10.89
CA TRP A 363 -5.37 -20.03 9.62
C TRP A 363 -5.43 -21.53 9.39
N VAL A 364 -4.32 -22.21 9.58
CA VAL A 364 -4.23 -23.68 9.40
C VAL A 364 -5.16 -24.43 10.36
N ARG A 365 -5.44 -23.87 11.56
CA ARG A 365 -6.36 -24.45 12.53
C ARG A 365 -7.82 -24.10 12.25
N SER A 366 -8.08 -22.85 11.92
CA SER A 366 -9.42 -22.33 11.66
C SER A 366 -9.37 -21.02 10.87
N PRO A 367 -9.52 -21.07 9.55
CA PRO A 367 -9.64 -19.84 8.74
C PRO A 367 -10.78 -18.93 9.20
N ALA A 368 -11.91 -19.53 9.64
CA ALA A 368 -13.04 -18.77 10.17
C ALA A 368 -12.65 -17.95 11.42
N ALA A 369 -11.76 -18.47 12.29
CA ALA A 369 -11.28 -17.73 13.45
C ALA A 369 -10.44 -16.51 13.08
N VAL A 370 -9.67 -16.57 11.98
CA VAL A 370 -8.92 -15.41 11.46
C VAL A 370 -9.90 -14.30 11.06
N PHE A 371 -10.96 -14.63 10.35
CA PHE A 371 -11.99 -13.66 9.99
C PHE A 371 -12.80 -13.18 11.20
N GLY A 372 -13.04 -14.05 12.18
CA GLY A 372 -13.65 -13.67 13.46
C GLY A 372 -12.81 -12.64 14.23
N LEU A 373 -11.48 -12.82 14.26
CA LEU A 373 -10.55 -11.82 14.82
C LEU A 373 -10.61 -10.49 14.04
N ALA A 374 -10.69 -10.52 12.71
CA ALA A 374 -10.85 -9.32 11.90
C ALA A 374 -12.15 -8.58 12.24
N ALA A 375 -13.26 -9.29 12.44
CA ALA A 375 -14.51 -8.73 12.91
C ALA A 375 -14.36 -8.09 14.31
N GLY A 376 -13.67 -8.75 15.23
CA GLY A 376 -13.34 -8.23 16.56
C GLY A 376 -12.49 -6.94 16.48
N MET A 377 -11.46 -6.93 15.65
CA MET A 377 -10.65 -5.72 15.41
C MET A 377 -11.47 -4.59 14.78
N SER A 378 -12.39 -4.91 13.88
CA SER A 378 -13.32 -3.93 13.30
C SER A 378 -14.28 -3.39 14.34
N PHE A 379 -14.74 -4.22 15.29
CA PHE A 379 -15.55 -3.79 16.42
C PHE A 379 -14.78 -2.84 17.35
N ILE A 380 -13.52 -3.14 17.68
CA ILE A 380 -12.66 -2.21 18.45
C ILE A 380 -12.51 -0.89 17.69
N SER A 381 -12.28 -0.94 16.37
CA SER A 381 -12.20 0.26 15.53
C SER A 381 -13.50 1.08 15.54
N LEU A 382 -14.65 0.39 15.55
CA LEU A 382 -15.96 1.02 15.68
C LEU A 382 -16.07 1.77 17.02
N MET A 383 -15.70 1.12 18.13
CA MET A 383 -15.72 1.77 19.46
C MET A 383 -14.79 2.98 19.50
N LEU A 384 -13.57 2.87 18.96
CA LEU A 384 -12.65 4.00 18.85
C LEU A 384 -13.20 5.12 17.97
N SER A 385 -13.86 4.81 16.86
CA SER A 385 -14.44 5.83 15.97
C SER A 385 -15.57 6.64 16.62
N LEU A 386 -16.28 6.05 17.57
CA LEU A 386 -17.29 6.76 18.37
C LEU A 386 -16.70 7.83 19.28
N LEU A 387 -15.39 7.75 19.58
CA LEU A 387 -14.67 8.77 20.35
C LEU A 387 -14.25 9.97 19.51
N ILE A 388 -14.40 9.93 18.20
CA ILE A 388 -14.17 11.08 17.32
C ILE A 388 -15.30 12.09 17.54
N PRO A 389 -15.01 13.38 17.79
CA PRO A 389 -16.04 14.41 17.89
C PRO A 389 -16.80 14.60 16.57
N ARG A 390 -18.01 15.12 16.63
CA ARG A 390 -18.78 15.50 15.42
C ARG A 390 -18.07 16.57 14.58
N HIS A 391 -17.38 17.46 15.27
CA HIS A 391 -16.59 18.56 14.68
C HIS A 391 -15.17 18.51 15.27
N PRO A 392 -14.27 17.65 14.72
CA PRO A 392 -12.91 17.56 15.20
C PRO A 392 -12.14 18.83 14.86
N ALA A 393 -11.33 19.31 15.82
CA ALA A 393 -10.51 20.51 15.71
C ALA A 393 -9.29 20.39 16.63
N PRO A 394 -8.24 21.23 16.48
CA PRO A 394 -7.16 21.31 17.43
C PRO A 394 -7.70 21.66 18.84
N GLY A 395 -7.29 20.89 19.86
CA GLY A 395 -7.83 20.97 21.22
C GLY A 395 -9.15 20.25 21.45
N HIS A 396 -9.76 19.69 20.39
CA HIS A 396 -10.97 18.88 20.45
C HIS A 396 -10.77 17.61 19.59
N GLU A 397 -9.68 16.89 19.86
CA GLU A 397 -9.29 15.69 19.12
C GLU A 397 -10.20 14.49 19.44
N THR A 398 -10.71 14.42 20.66
CA THR A 398 -11.62 13.36 21.12
C THR A 398 -12.83 13.95 21.84
N VAL A 399 -13.89 13.14 22.00
CA VAL A 399 -15.09 13.55 22.78
C VAL A 399 -14.77 13.85 24.25
N PHE A 400 -13.62 13.41 24.76
CA PHE A 400 -13.16 13.65 26.12
C PHE A 400 -12.27 14.90 26.25
N ALA A 401 -11.76 15.43 25.13
CA ALA A 401 -10.99 16.65 25.17
C ALA A 401 -11.93 17.82 25.48
N ALA A 402 -11.63 18.59 26.52
CA ALA A 402 -12.34 19.83 26.83
C ALA A 402 -12.24 20.73 25.59
N ARG A 403 -13.35 21.33 25.16
CA ARG A 403 -13.32 22.42 24.20
C ARG A 403 -12.47 23.51 24.82
N ALA A 404 -11.25 23.71 24.31
CA ALA A 404 -10.55 24.93 24.59
C ALA A 404 -11.50 26.08 24.20
N ALA A 405 -11.86 26.93 25.12
CA ALA A 405 -12.63 28.13 24.83
C ALA A 405 -11.89 28.83 23.69
N VAL A 406 -12.54 28.94 22.54
CA VAL A 406 -12.07 29.80 21.45
C VAL A 406 -12.18 31.17 22.05
N VAL A 407 -11.08 31.70 22.59
CA VAL A 407 -10.96 33.12 22.89
C VAL A 407 -10.97 33.75 21.50
N ALA A 408 -12.10 34.36 21.21
CA ALA A 408 -12.25 35.22 20.05
C ALA A 408 -11.27 36.40 20.28
N GLU A 409 -10.21 36.44 19.45
CA GLU A 409 -9.52 37.66 19.10
C GLU A 409 -10.03 38.19 17.77
#